data_e4fddc8fd801ad14026fa21da9c2baa6
#
_entry.id   e4fddc8fd801ad14026fa21da9c2baa6
#
_cell.length_a   1.000
_cell.length_b   1.000
_cell.length_c   1.000
_cell.angle_alpha   90.00
_cell.angle_beta   90.00
_cell.angle_gamma   90.00
#
_symmetry.space_group_name_H-M   'P 1'
#
loop_
_entity.id
_entity.type
_entity.pdbx_description
1 polymer ?
#
loop_
_entity_poly.entity_id
_entity_poly.type
_entity_poly.pdbx_seq_one_letter_code
_entity_poly.pdbx_strand_id
1 'polypeptide(L)'
;MSDTYVDVGYSSSTVGFGRKAGVLVVDWQLAFTDPRFELGGLERLHRARDNTAELLKTARAASLPVAACYTAYCSTKDMPLWKVAAVRREFFYGHDCTAMDPKIHDPSDFTYCKNAPSMFFQTPLITWIVREGIDTVFVTGCTTSGCVRATVVDAFSYGLRVQVVADCCGDAEQG
;
A
#
# COMPACT_ATOMS: atom_id res chain seq x y z
N MET A 1 30.38 22.42 -0.86
CA MET A 1 29.69 22.58 0.44
C MET A 1 29.17 21.18 0.79
N SER A 2 29.58 20.64 1.94
CA SER A 2 28.99 19.37 2.43
C SER A 2 27.50 19.61 2.66
N ASP A 3 26.67 18.65 2.29
CA ASP A 3 25.25 18.71 2.60
C ASP A 3 25.09 18.42 4.11
N THR A 4 24.77 19.44 4.89
CA THR A 4 24.66 19.37 6.34
C THR A 4 23.68 18.28 6.79
N TYR A 5 22.67 17.95 5.98
CA TYR A 5 21.72 16.85 6.25
C TYR A 5 22.38 15.49 6.16
N VAL A 6 23.30 15.28 5.21
CA VAL A 6 24.08 14.05 5.09
C VAL A 6 25.03 13.90 6.28
N ASP A 7 25.70 14.98 6.67
CA ASP A 7 26.67 14.98 7.77
C ASP A 7 26.03 14.62 9.14
N VAL A 8 24.75 14.95 9.34
CA VAL A 8 24.00 14.57 10.55
C VAL A 8 23.22 13.25 10.39
N GLY A 9 23.45 12.49 9.31
CA GLY A 9 22.89 11.15 9.12
C GLY A 9 21.47 11.12 8.56
N TYR A 10 20.90 12.25 8.11
CA TYR A 10 19.50 12.32 7.67
C TYR A 10 19.20 11.45 6.45
N SER A 11 20.15 11.26 5.56
CA SER A 11 20.00 10.42 4.35
C SER A 11 20.92 9.19 4.34
N SER A 12 21.80 9.02 5.32
CA SER A 12 22.77 7.92 5.41
C SER A 12 22.43 6.88 6.47
N SER A 13 21.51 7.20 7.39
CA SER A 13 21.10 6.29 8.46
C SER A 13 19.91 5.43 8.03
N THR A 14 19.87 4.18 8.51
CA THR A 14 18.77 3.24 8.29
C THR A 14 18.14 2.83 9.61
N VAL A 15 16.82 2.59 9.61
CA VAL A 15 16.11 2.09 10.80
C VAL A 15 16.36 0.60 11.06
N GLY A 16 16.96 -0.12 10.09
CA GLY A 16 17.21 -1.55 10.17
C GLY A 16 15.93 -2.38 10.27
N PHE A 17 16.11 -3.65 10.65
CA PHE A 17 15.01 -4.61 10.83
C PHE A 17 14.82 -4.93 12.30
N GLY A 18 13.57 -5.20 12.68
CA GLY A 18 13.22 -5.67 14.01
C GLY A 18 13.23 -7.21 14.11
N ARG A 19 12.34 -7.74 14.92
CA ARG A 19 12.26 -9.19 15.21
C ARG A 19 11.24 -9.91 14.33
N LYS A 20 10.12 -9.26 13.97
CA LYS A 20 9.06 -9.85 13.13
C LYS A 20 8.59 -8.85 12.09
N ALA A 21 8.74 -9.22 10.84
CA ALA A 21 8.29 -8.43 9.71
C ALA A 21 6.90 -8.87 9.22
N GLY A 22 6.19 -7.94 8.58
CA GLY A 22 4.98 -8.19 7.80
C GLY A 22 4.99 -7.37 6.51
N VAL A 23 4.12 -7.72 5.56
CA VAL A 23 3.97 -6.99 4.29
C VAL A 23 2.65 -6.25 4.27
N LEU A 24 2.68 -4.96 3.93
CA LEU A 24 1.51 -4.11 3.71
C LEU A 24 1.35 -3.84 2.21
N VAL A 25 0.23 -4.24 1.67
CA VAL A 25 -0.09 -4.17 0.24
C VAL A 25 -1.19 -3.15 0.02
N VAL A 26 -0.81 -1.98 -0.52
CA VAL A 26 -1.67 -0.81 -0.66
C VAL A 26 -2.33 -0.79 -2.04
N ASP A 27 -3.65 -0.95 -2.10
CA ASP A 27 -4.52 -0.64 -3.25
C ASP A 27 -4.14 -1.30 -4.60
N TRP A 28 -3.57 -2.50 -4.62
CA TRP A 28 -3.44 -3.27 -5.85
C TRP A 28 -4.81 -3.86 -6.26
N GLN A 29 -5.78 -2.97 -6.51
CA GLN A 29 -7.11 -3.27 -7.03
C GLN A 29 -7.19 -2.98 -8.54
N LEU A 30 -8.18 -3.57 -9.22
CA LEU A 30 -8.32 -3.48 -10.69
C LEU A 30 -8.42 -2.05 -11.20
N ALA A 31 -8.91 -1.11 -10.39
CA ALA A 31 -8.91 0.32 -10.74
C ALA A 31 -7.54 0.83 -11.21
N PHE A 32 -6.45 0.28 -10.67
CA PHE A 32 -5.08 0.71 -10.96
C PHE A 32 -4.31 -0.25 -11.87
N THR A 33 -4.84 -1.47 -12.10
CA THR A 33 -4.10 -2.53 -12.80
C THR A 33 -4.79 -3.06 -14.04
N ASP A 34 -6.08 -2.77 -14.24
CA ASP A 34 -6.83 -3.20 -15.43
C ASP A 34 -7.04 -2.01 -16.39
N PRO A 35 -6.54 -2.10 -17.64
CA PRO A 35 -6.68 -1.01 -18.63
C PRO A 35 -8.13 -0.63 -18.99
N ARG A 36 -9.12 -1.43 -18.59
CA ARG A 36 -10.54 -1.06 -18.76
C ARG A 36 -10.95 0.13 -17.90
N PHE A 37 -10.22 0.41 -16.83
CA PHE A 37 -10.50 1.51 -15.90
C PHE A 37 -9.59 2.70 -16.14
N GLU A 38 -10.10 3.90 -15.87
CA GLU A 38 -9.44 5.17 -16.19
C GLU A 38 -8.02 5.30 -15.60
N LEU A 39 -7.77 4.70 -14.43
CA LEU A 39 -6.46 4.74 -13.76
C LEU A 39 -5.58 3.51 -14.04
N GLY A 40 -6.10 2.51 -14.76
CA GLY A 40 -5.49 1.17 -14.86
C GLY A 40 -4.50 0.96 -16.00
N GLY A 41 -4.26 1.96 -16.85
CA GLY A 41 -3.49 1.80 -18.09
C GLY A 41 -2.00 2.11 -18.01
N LEU A 42 -1.42 2.35 -16.82
CA LEU A 42 -0.04 2.79 -16.67
C LEU A 42 0.93 1.61 -16.55
N GLU A 43 1.85 1.47 -17.53
CA GLU A 43 2.85 0.39 -17.57
C GLU A 43 3.69 0.30 -16.27
N ARG A 44 4.06 1.43 -15.70
CA ARG A 44 4.83 1.46 -14.44
C ARG A 44 4.07 0.88 -13.25
N LEU A 45 2.73 1.05 -13.21
CA LEU A 45 1.89 0.40 -12.20
C LEU A 45 1.84 -1.11 -12.44
N HIS A 46 1.72 -1.54 -13.69
CA HIS A 46 1.76 -2.97 -14.03
C HIS A 46 3.08 -3.62 -13.63
N ARG A 47 4.22 -2.96 -13.89
CA ARG A 47 5.54 -3.46 -13.48
C ARG A 47 5.67 -3.54 -11.95
N ALA A 48 5.27 -2.49 -11.22
CA ALA A 48 5.32 -2.49 -9.77
C ALA A 48 4.39 -3.54 -9.15
N ARG A 49 3.19 -3.75 -9.73
CA ARG A 49 2.28 -4.85 -9.37
C ARG A 49 2.93 -6.21 -9.60
N ASP A 50 3.57 -6.44 -10.74
CA ASP A 50 4.21 -7.73 -11.06
C ASP A 50 5.40 -8.00 -10.11
N ASN A 51 6.20 -6.98 -9.80
CA ASN A 51 7.25 -7.08 -8.76
C ASN A 51 6.65 -7.40 -7.38
N THR A 52 5.53 -6.76 -7.03
CA THR A 52 4.81 -7.06 -5.79
C THR A 52 4.35 -8.52 -5.76
N ALA A 53 3.83 -9.06 -6.85
CA ALA A 53 3.41 -10.45 -6.92
C ALA A 53 4.59 -11.43 -6.64
N GLU A 54 5.77 -11.16 -7.19
CA GLU A 54 6.96 -11.98 -6.92
C GLU A 54 7.45 -11.81 -5.46
N LEU A 55 7.42 -10.61 -4.91
CA LEU A 55 7.72 -10.38 -3.49
C LEU A 55 6.76 -11.19 -2.60
N LEU A 56 5.46 -11.15 -2.87
CA LEU A 56 4.43 -11.85 -2.08
C LEU A 56 4.59 -13.37 -2.15
N LYS A 57 4.98 -13.92 -3.28
CA LYS A 57 5.34 -15.34 -3.40
C LYS A 57 6.41 -15.73 -2.39
N THR A 58 7.49 -14.94 -2.33
CA THR A 58 8.61 -15.17 -1.42
C THR A 58 8.18 -14.96 0.05
N ALA A 59 7.44 -13.89 0.32
CA ALA A 59 6.94 -13.57 1.65
C ALA A 59 6.03 -14.69 2.22
N ARG A 60 5.06 -15.16 1.43
CA ARG A 60 4.14 -16.23 1.81
C ARG A 60 4.88 -17.55 2.01
N ALA A 61 5.84 -17.90 1.13
CA ALA A 61 6.69 -19.08 1.29
C ALA A 61 7.52 -19.05 2.59
N ALA A 62 7.92 -17.85 3.03
CA ALA A 62 8.60 -17.63 4.30
C ALA A 62 7.65 -17.46 5.49
N SER A 63 6.34 -17.64 5.30
CA SER A 63 5.30 -17.46 6.31
C SER A 63 5.27 -16.05 6.94
N LEU A 64 5.67 -15.04 6.18
CA LEU A 64 5.52 -13.65 6.60
C LEU A 64 4.04 -13.26 6.55
N PRO A 65 3.48 -12.65 7.61
CA PRO A 65 2.12 -12.13 7.59
C PRO A 65 1.96 -11.06 6.50
N VAL A 66 0.85 -11.14 5.76
CA VAL A 66 0.49 -10.18 4.70
C VAL A 66 -0.84 -9.54 5.02
N ALA A 67 -0.90 -8.21 4.97
CA ALA A 67 -2.14 -7.45 4.98
C ALA A 67 -2.29 -6.68 3.67
N ALA A 68 -3.45 -6.80 3.03
CA ALA A 68 -3.77 -6.11 1.79
C ALA A 68 -5.01 -5.22 1.97
N CYS A 69 -5.06 -4.10 1.28
CA CYS A 69 -6.26 -3.26 1.27
C CYS A 69 -6.70 -2.90 -0.14
N TYR A 70 -7.97 -2.53 -0.22
CA TYR A 70 -8.57 -1.86 -1.36
C TYR A 70 -9.41 -0.68 -0.88
N THR A 71 -9.71 0.26 -1.76
CA THR A 71 -10.55 1.43 -1.46
C THR A 71 -11.92 1.27 -2.12
N ALA A 72 -12.99 1.38 -1.34
CA ALA A 72 -14.37 1.41 -1.83
C ALA A 72 -15.27 2.20 -0.89
N TYR A 73 -16.39 2.70 -1.41
CA TYR A 73 -17.38 3.53 -0.70
C TYR A 73 -18.79 3.02 -0.95
N CYS A 74 -19.70 3.26 -0.01
CA CYS A 74 -21.12 2.98 -0.20
C CYS A 74 -21.78 4.02 -1.14
N SER A 75 -21.33 5.26 -1.07
CA SER A 75 -21.85 6.38 -1.83
C SER A 75 -20.90 7.57 -1.79
N THR A 76 -21.24 8.65 -2.46
CA THR A 76 -20.48 9.91 -2.34
C THR A 76 -20.58 10.57 -0.95
N LYS A 77 -21.47 10.09 -0.06
CA LYS A 77 -21.68 10.65 1.28
C LYS A 77 -20.67 10.16 2.32
N ASP A 78 -20.12 8.96 2.13
CA ASP A 78 -19.09 8.38 2.97
C ASP A 78 -17.68 8.52 2.39
N MET A 79 -17.56 9.25 1.28
CA MET A 79 -16.33 9.47 0.55
C MET A 79 -15.67 10.79 0.98
N PRO A 80 -14.35 10.82 1.24
CA PRO A 80 -13.61 12.06 1.38
C PRO A 80 -13.68 12.92 0.10
N LEU A 81 -13.31 14.19 0.20
CA LEU A 81 -13.32 15.11 -0.94
C LEU A 81 -12.15 14.84 -1.90
N TRP A 82 -12.20 13.69 -2.56
CA TRP A 82 -11.19 13.30 -3.53
C TRP A 82 -11.08 14.28 -4.70
N LYS A 83 -9.88 14.73 -5.02
CA LYS A 83 -9.60 15.52 -6.23
C LYS A 83 -9.70 14.68 -7.51
N VAL A 84 -9.45 13.38 -7.42
CA VAL A 84 -9.44 12.43 -8.54
C VAL A 84 -10.86 12.06 -8.92
N ALA A 85 -11.28 12.44 -10.13
CA ALA A 85 -12.65 12.26 -10.60
C ALA A 85 -13.04 10.78 -10.77
N ALA A 86 -12.12 9.93 -11.25
CA ALA A 86 -12.33 8.49 -11.38
C ALA A 86 -12.73 7.84 -10.05
N VAL A 87 -12.04 8.19 -8.95
CA VAL A 87 -12.39 7.69 -7.61
C VAL A 87 -13.84 8.03 -7.25
N ARG A 88 -14.27 9.26 -7.53
CA ARG A 88 -15.65 9.69 -7.22
C ARG A 88 -16.73 9.03 -8.08
N ARG A 89 -16.35 8.44 -9.23
CA ARG A 89 -17.32 7.80 -10.16
C ARG A 89 -17.37 6.30 -10.03
N GLU A 90 -16.26 5.64 -9.67
CA GLU A 90 -16.11 4.20 -9.87
C GLU A 90 -15.86 3.42 -8.57
N PHE A 91 -15.29 4.03 -7.52
CA PHE A 91 -14.85 3.33 -6.32
C PHE A 91 -16.01 2.99 -5.36
N PHE A 92 -17.05 2.34 -5.87
CA PHE A 92 -18.19 1.92 -5.06
C PHE A 92 -18.16 0.41 -4.83
N TYR A 93 -18.67 -0.03 -3.67
CA TYR A 93 -18.81 -1.45 -3.38
C TYR A 93 -19.59 -2.17 -4.48
N GLY A 94 -19.08 -3.30 -4.92
CA GLY A 94 -19.68 -4.11 -6.00
C GLY A 94 -19.31 -3.69 -7.41
N HIS A 95 -18.58 -2.60 -7.57
CA HIS A 95 -18.00 -2.24 -8.86
C HIS A 95 -16.70 -3.03 -9.10
N ASP A 96 -16.52 -3.58 -10.31
CA ASP A 96 -15.38 -4.45 -10.64
C ASP A 96 -14.01 -3.81 -10.31
N CYS A 97 -13.88 -2.48 -10.46
CA CYS A 97 -12.63 -1.77 -10.18
C CYS A 97 -12.14 -1.90 -8.74
N THR A 98 -13.03 -2.24 -7.79
CA THR A 98 -12.68 -2.40 -6.37
C THR A 98 -12.16 -3.80 -6.03
N ALA A 99 -12.28 -4.76 -6.94
CA ALA A 99 -11.73 -6.09 -6.77
C ALA A 99 -10.19 -6.04 -6.74
N MET A 100 -9.58 -6.85 -5.87
CA MET A 100 -8.13 -7.01 -5.83
C MET A 100 -7.62 -7.65 -7.14
N ASP A 101 -6.46 -7.19 -7.62
CA ASP A 101 -5.80 -7.80 -8.77
C ASP A 101 -5.50 -9.29 -8.50
N PRO A 102 -5.89 -10.21 -9.39
CA PRO A 102 -5.73 -11.65 -9.17
C PRO A 102 -4.27 -12.11 -9.06
N LYS A 103 -3.30 -11.33 -9.54
CA LYS A 103 -1.87 -11.63 -9.31
C LYS A 103 -1.43 -11.33 -7.88
N ILE A 104 -2.17 -10.49 -7.18
CA ILE A 104 -1.84 -10.03 -5.82
C ILE A 104 -2.67 -10.77 -4.79
N HIS A 105 -3.97 -10.97 -5.08
CA HIS A 105 -4.92 -11.53 -4.14
C HIS A 105 -4.58 -12.97 -3.73
N ASP A 106 -4.61 -13.20 -2.42
CA ASP A 106 -4.57 -14.53 -1.84
C ASP A 106 -5.59 -14.58 -0.67
N PRO A 107 -6.47 -15.59 -0.61
CA PRO A 107 -7.50 -15.68 0.43
C PRO A 107 -6.92 -15.92 1.84
N SER A 108 -5.66 -16.30 1.96
CA SER A 108 -4.97 -16.45 3.25
C SER A 108 -4.49 -15.12 3.84
N ASP A 109 -4.41 -14.06 3.04
CA ASP A 109 -3.99 -12.73 3.48
C ASP A 109 -5.09 -12.02 4.27
N PHE A 110 -4.68 -11.15 5.19
CA PHE A 110 -5.61 -10.25 5.87
C PHE A 110 -6.03 -9.13 4.93
N THR A 111 -7.14 -9.30 4.21
CA THR A 111 -7.65 -8.32 3.23
C THR A 111 -8.83 -7.54 3.79
N TYR A 112 -8.82 -6.22 3.64
CA TYR A 112 -9.89 -5.33 4.11
C TYR A 112 -10.04 -4.08 3.25
N CYS A 113 -11.21 -3.44 3.36
CA CYS A 113 -11.50 -2.14 2.74
C CYS A 113 -11.04 -0.98 3.62
N LYS A 114 -10.50 0.06 3.01
CA LYS A 114 -10.24 1.35 3.66
C LYS A 114 -11.00 2.48 2.95
N ASN A 115 -11.33 3.53 3.71
CA ASN A 115 -12.08 4.69 3.22
C ASN A 115 -11.25 5.99 3.20
N ALA A 116 -9.97 5.91 3.54
CA ALA A 116 -9.03 7.03 3.58
C ALA A 116 -7.70 6.64 2.91
N PRO A 117 -6.78 7.57 2.65
CA PRO A 117 -5.50 7.26 2.01
C PRO A 117 -4.68 6.20 2.76
N SER A 118 -4.53 6.36 4.06
CA SER A 118 -3.73 5.43 4.88
C SER A 118 -4.44 4.10 5.13
N MET A 119 -3.68 3.00 5.10
CA MET A 119 -4.12 1.68 5.55
C MET A 119 -4.50 1.65 7.04
N PHE A 120 -4.01 2.59 7.85
CA PHE A 120 -4.21 2.62 9.29
C PHE A 120 -5.46 3.39 9.71
N PHE A 121 -5.89 4.39 8.92
CA PHE A 121 -6.93 5.31 9.36
C PHE A 121 -8.30 4.64 9.47
N GLN A 122 -8.80 4.50 10.69
CA GLN A 122 -10.10 3.87 11.02
C GLN A 122 -10.26 2.45 10.47
N THR A 123 -9.18 1.67 10.46
CA THR A 123 -9.16 0.29 9.99
C THR A 123 -8.72 -0.67 11.11
N PRO A 124 -8.94 -1.98 10.96
CA PRO A 124 -8.47 -2.97 11.93
C PRO A 124 -6.96 -3.28 11.83
N LEU A 125 -6.18 -2.59 10.97
CA LEU A 125 -4.79 -2.95 10.69
C LEU A 125 -3.91 -2.94 11.94
N ILE A 126 -4.00 -1.91 12.78
CA ILE A 126 -3.15 -1.84 13.98
C ILE A 126 -3.42 -3.00 14.95
N THR A 127 -4.68 -3.41 15.09
CA THR A 127 -5.06 -4.56 15.91
C THR A 127 -4.43 -5.85 15.37
N TRP A 128 -4.45 -6.03 14.05
CA TRP A 128 -3.81 -7.17 13.39
C TRP A 128 -2.29 -7.15 13.59
N ILE A 129 -1.62 -6.00 13.38
CA ILE A 129 -0.17 -5.83 13.60
C ILE A 129 0.22 -6.24 15.02
N VAL A 130 -0.53 -5.78 16.02
CA VAL A 130 -0.27 -6.09 17.44
C VAL A 130 -0.47 -7.59 17.70
N ARG A 131 -1.55 -8.20 17.20
CA ARG A 131 -1.82 -9.64 17.33
C ARG A 131 -0.71 -10.49 16.72
N GLU A 132 -0.24 -10.10 15.53
CA GLU A 132 0.85 -10.79 14.84
C GLU A 132 2.22 -10.53 15.49
N GLY A 133 2.35 -9.53 16.36
CA GLY A 133 3.62 -9.13 16.98
C GLY A 133 4.61 -8.54 15.98
N ILE A 134 4.11 -7.85 14.95
CA ILE A 134 4.90 -7.23 13.88
C ILE A 134 5.52 -5.94 14.40
N ASP A 135 6.82 -5.75 14.21
CA ASP A 135 7.56 -4.53 14.54
C ASP A 135 8.23 -3.87 13.31
N THR A 136 8.18 -4.54 12.17
CA THR A 136 8.76 -4.09 10.90
C THR A 136 7.76 -4.33 9.78
N VAL A 137 7.56 -3.35 8.90
CA VAL A 137 6.64 -3.48 7.77
C VAL A 137 7.33 -3.16 6.44
N PHE A 138 7.15 -4.05 5.47
CA PHE A 138 7.47 -3.80 4.07
C PHE A 138 6.23 -3.22 3.39
N VAL A 139 6.32 -2.01 2.86
CA VAL A 139 5.19 -1.32 2.23
C VAL A 139 5.34 -1.37 0.71
N THR A 140 4.31 -1.87 0.04
CA THR A 140 4.17 -1.93 -1.42
C THR A 140 2.85 -1.29 -1.85
N GLY A 141 2.69 -0.99 -3.12
CA GLY A 141 1.37 -0.58 -3.62
C GLY A 141 1.34 0.70 -4.43
N CYS A 142 0.16 1.27 -4.54
CA CYS A 142 -0.10 2.51 -5.27
C CYS A 142 -1.10 3.43 -4.53
N THR A 143 -1.10 4.75 -4.80
CA THR A 143 -0.02 5.45 -5.50
C THR A 143 1.03 5.91 -4.52
N THR A 144 2.29 5.97 -4.95
CA THR A 144 3.44 6.30 -4.07
C THR A 144 3.23 7.63 -3.34
N SER A 145 2.85 8.69 -4.05
CA SER A 145 2.61 10.03 -3.49
C SER A 145 1.34 10.16 -2.64
N GLY A 146 0.45 9.19 -2.73
CA GLY A 146 -0.86 9.17 -2.06
C GLY A 146 -0.93 8.14 -0.92
N CYS A 147 -1.59 7.02 -1.20
CA CYS A 147 -1.92 6.00 -0.20
C CYS A 147 -0.68 5.33 0.41
N VAL A 148 0.36 5.07 -0.40
CA VAL A 148 1.62 4.51 0.10
C VAL A 148 2.27 5.48 1.08
N ARG A 149 2.46 6.76 0.70
CA ARG A 149 3.02 7.79 1.58
C ARG A 149 2.23 7.94 2.88
N ALA A 150 0.91 8.02 2.80
CA ALA A 150 0.06 8.14 3.98
C ALA A 150 0.22 6.94 4.92
N THR A 151 0.27 5.73 4.37
CA THR A 151 0.48 4.48 5.13
C THR A 151 1.86 4.46 5.80
N VAL A 152 2.91 4.89 5.11
CA VAL A 152 4.29 4.96 5.63
C VAL A 152 4.38 5.92 6.82
N VAL A 153 3.77 7.12 6.70
CA VAL A 153 3.76 8.13 7.78
C VAL A 153 3.05 7.59 9.03
N ASP A 154 1.89 6.95 8.85
CA ASP A 154 1.15 6.39 9.98
C ASP A 154 1.88 5.18 10.59
N ALA A 155 2.44 4.28 9.77
CA ALA A 155 3.24 3.16 10.26
C ALA A 155 4.41 3.63 11.15
N PHE A 156 5.13 4.65 10.69
CA PHE A 156 6.19 5.29 11.48
C PHE A 156 5.65 5.89 12.77
N SER A 157 4.51 6.59 12.72
CA SER A 157 3.87 7.22 13.88
C SER A 157 3.42 6.21 14.94
N TYR A 158 3.11 4.96 14.53
CA TYR A 158 2.84 3.83 15.41
C TYR A 158 4.11 3.14 15.94
N GLY A 159 5.31 3.64 15.63
CA GLY A 159 6.58 3.11 16.12
C GLY A 159 7.10 1.90 15.35
N LEU A 160 6.57 1.61 14.17
CA LEU A 160 7.04 0.52 13.33
C LEU A 160 8.32 0.92 12.57
N ARG A 161 9.19 -0.05 12.31
CA ARG A 161 10.25 0.09 11.32
C ARG A 161 9.66 -0.06 9.94
N VAL A 162 9.77 0.97 9.12
CA VAL A 162 9.16 1.00 7.78
C VAL A 162 10.21 0.85 6.70
N GLN A 163 9.99 -0.12 5.82
CA GLN A 163 10.79 -0.38 4.64
C GLN A 163 9.88 -0.22 3.41
N VAL A 164 10.11 0.81 2.60
CA VAL A 164 9.39 0.99 1.32
C VAL A 164 10.09 0.18 0.24
N VAL A 165 9.38 -0.74 -0.39
CA VAL A 165 9.93 -1.54 -1.49
C VAL A 165 9.73 -0.78 -2.78
N ALA A 166 10.73 0.02 -3.18
CA ALA A 166 10.59 1.05 -4.20
C ALA A 166 10.12 0.52 -5.56
N ASP A 167 10.63 -0.62 -5.99
CA ASP A 167 10.26 -1.28 -7.26
C ASP A 167 8.89 -1.99 -7.22
N CYS A 168 8.32 -2.13 -6.01
CA CYS A 168 6.96 -2.61 -5.77
C CYS A 168 5.97 -1.47 -5.49
N CYS A 169 6.38 -0.21 -5.65
CA CYS A 169 5.52 0.96 -5.53
C CYS A 169 5.40 1.67 -6.88
N GLY A 170 4.20 2.16 -7.19
CA GLY A 170 3.94 2.85 -8.44
C GLY A 170 3.15 4.14 -8.28
N ASP A 171 3.34 5.09 -9.24
CA ASP A 171 2.60 6.34 -9.31
C ASP A 171 2.34 6.76 -10.75
N ALA A 172 1.49 7.78 -10.92
CA ALA A 172 1.18 8.37 -12.22
C ALA A 172 2.37 9.11 -12.84
N GLU A 173 3.20 9.76 -12.01
CA GLU A 173 4.41 10.46 -12.45
C GLU A 173 5.64 9.92 -11.72
N GLN A 174 6.80 9.98 -12.39
CA GLN A 174 8.07 9.78 -11.70
C GLN A 174 8.42 11.08 -10.98
N GLY A 175 8.35 11.05 -9.66
CA GLY A 175 8.88 12.11 -8.82
C GLY A 175 10.39 12.04 -8.73
#